data_c50dadda1c7ac922886b545924e58dbf
#
_entry.id   c50dadda1c7ac922886b545924e58dbf
#
_cell.length_a   1.000
_cell.length_b   1.000
_cell.length_c   1.000
_cell.angle_alpha   90.00
_cell.angle_beta   90.00
_cell.angle_gamma   90.00
#
_symmetry.space_group_name_H-M   'P 1'
#
loop_
_entity.id
_entity.type
_entity.pdbx_description
1 polymer ?
#
loop_
_entity_poly.entity_id
_entity_poly.type
_entity_poly.pdbx_seq_one_letter_code
_entity_poly.pdbx_strand_id
1 'polypeptide(L)'
;DEEVIVPTLTFIAPVNTIKYLGAEPIFMDADEFCNIDVNKTVEFIESETEFKNNNSYNKKTGKVIRAILPVHVFGNAVDLERLQNVCAERNIAIVEDASESLGTVYSKGKLKGKHTGLIGHMGCISFNGNKILTSGGGGMIISNNQESSEKAAYLTKQAKDDPVNFIHNEIGYNLRLSNIHAALGLAQMENIKRALKIKKKINNFYKENLKLTDGLTLMNSPGYAENLTCFLPKKSF
;
A
#
# COMPACT_ATOMS: atom_id res chain seq x y z
N ASP A 1 -16.79 -11.61 11.64
CA ASP A 1 -16.04 -10.64 12.44
C ASP A 1 -14.55 -10.91 12.32
N GLU A 2 -13.84 -10.18 11.45
CA GLU A 2 -12.41 -10.33 11.18
C GLU A 2 -11.67 -9.03 11.53
N GLU A 3 -10.37 -9.12 11.72
CA GLU A 3 -9.50 -7.98 12.00
C GLU A 3 -8.46 -7.82 10.88
N VAL A 4 -8.04 -6.56 10.66
CA VAL A 4 -6.99 -6.21 9.71
C VAL A 4 -5.98 -5.29 10.37
N ILE A 5 -4.69 -5.64 10.33
CA ILE A 5 -3.61 -4.81 10.84
C ILE A 5 -3.37 -3.64 9.88
N VAL A 6 -3.26 -2.42 10.42
CA VAL A 6 -3.08 -1.18 9.65
C VAL A 6 -2.25 -0.17 10.45
N PRO A 7 -1.42 0.69 9.80
CA PRO A 7 -0.67 1.72 10.52
C PRO A 7 -1.59 2.81 11.08
N THR A 8 -1.20 3.41 12.23
CA THR A 8 -1.87 4.60 12.79
C THR A 8 -1.63 5.86 11.95
N LEU A 9 -0.48 5.93 11.29
CA LEU A 9 -0.11 7.06 10.45
C LEU A 9 -0.34 6.69 8.98
N THR A 10 -1.48 7.13 8.46
CA THR A 10 -1.89 6.92 7.06
C THR A 10 -2.99 7.89 6.67
N PHE A 11 -3.28 7.97 5.37
CA PHE A 11 -4.53 8.56 4.90
C PHE A 11 -5.72 7.72 5.40
N ILE A 12 -6.88 8.31 5.56
CA ILE A 12 -8.05 7.61 6.15
C ILE A 12 -8.58 6.46 5.28
N ALA A 13 -8.27 6.44 3.98
CA ALA A 13 -8.83 5.48 3.03
C ALA A 13 -8.53 4.00 3.40
N PRO A 14 -7.29 3.60 3.75
CA PRO A 14 -7.01 2.23 4.20
C PRO A 14 -7.88 1.79 5.38
N VAL A 15 -8.07 2.66 6.37
CA VAL A 15 -8.88 2.37 7.55
C VAL A 15 -10.36 2.26 7.20
N ASN A 16 -10.87 3.18 6.38
CA ASN A 16 -12.27 3.17 5.96
C ASN A 16 -12.62 1.91 5.16
N THR A 17 -11.73 1.43 4.28
CA THR A 17 -11.99 0.22 3.49
C THR A 17 -12.14 -1.01 4.38
N ILE A 18 -11.38 -1.11 5.47
CA ILE A 18 -11.55 -2.16 6.48
C ILE A 18 -12.96 -2.10 7.08
N LYS A 19 -13.40 -0.90 7.48
CA LYS A 19 -14.74 -0.70 8.05
C LYS A 19 -15.88 -0.92 7.06
N TYR A 20 -15.71 -0.58 5.79
CA TYR A 20 -16.71 -0.86 4.74
C TYR A 20 -16.95 -2.36 4.55
N LEU A 21 -15.95 -3.19 4.83
CA LEU A 21 -16.06 -4.65 4.78
C LEU A 21 -16.58 -5.28 6.08
N GLY A 22 -16.91 -4.46 7.10
CA GLY A 22 -17.38 -4.95 8.41
C GLY A 22 -16.26 -5.53 9.28
N ALA A 23 -14.99 -5.35 8.89
CA ALA A 23 -13.83 -5.77 9.68
C ALA A 23 -13.40 -4.68 10.68
N GLU A 24 -12.58 -5.06 11.67
CA GLU A 24 -12.03 -4.14 12.66
C GLU A 24 -10.54 -3.87 12.42
N PRO A 25 -10.10 -2.59 12.44
CA PRO A 25 -8.69 -2.26 12.31
C PRO A 25 -7.92 -2.55 13.61
N ILE A 26 -6.77 -3.20 13.50
CA ILE A 26 -5.76 -3.27 14.56
C ILE A 26 -4.69 -2.24 14.21
N PHE A 27 -4.58 -1.19 14.99
CA PHE A 27 -3.65 -0.11 14.75
C PHE A 27 -2.25 -0.44 15.28
N MET A 28 -1.24 -0.28 14.40
CA MET A 28 0.17 -0.39 14.74
C MET A 28 0.86 0.97 14.65
N ASP A 29 1.85 1.18 15.50
CA ASP A 29 2.68 2.38 15.50
C ASP A 29 3.41 2.58 14.17
N ALA A 30 3.88 3.80 13.96
CA ALA A 30 4.74 4.15 12.83
C ALA A 30 6.23 4.14 13.23
N ASP A 31 7.07 3.77 12.28
CA ASP A 31 8.53 3.85 12.36
C ASP A 31 9.06 5.28 12.02
N GLU A 32 10.38 5.42 12.00
CA GLU A 32 11.06 6.68 11.66
C GLU A 32 10.84 7.15 10.22
N PHE A 33 10.38 6.25 9.33
CA PHE A 33 10.05 6.52 7.92
C PHE A 33 8.56 6.80 7.72
N CYS A 34 7.79 6.95 8.79
CA CYS A 34 6.34 7.11 8.79
C CYS A 34 5.57 5.87 8.28
N ASN A 35 6.23 4.75 8.10
CA ASN A 35 5.60 3.47 7.74
C ASN A 35 5.14 2.73 9.00
N ILE A 36 4.37 1.66 8.82
CA ILE A 36 4.07 0.73 9.91
C ILE A 36 5.36 0.22 10.54
N ASP A 37 5.48 0.25 11.87
CA ASP A 37 6.62 -0.30 12.59
C ASP A 37 6.63 -1.83 12.48
N VAL A 38 7.48 -2.33 11.58
CA VAL A 38 7.56 -3.77 11.30
C VAL A 38 8.03 -4.57 12.51
N ASN A 39 8.91 -4.00 13.37
CA ASN A 39 9.37 -4.70 14.56
C ASN A 39 8.22 -4.95 15.55
N LYS A 40 7.48 -3.89 15.89
CA LYS A 40 6.30 -3.99 16.78
C LYS A 40 5.20 -4.83 16.16
N THR A 41 5.02 -4.77 14.84
CA THR A 41 4.01 -5.57 14.14
C THR A 41 4.33 -7.06 14.20
N VAL A 42 5.59 -7.44 13.97
CA VAL A 42 6.04 -8.82 14.08
C VAL A 42 5.91 -9.32 15.53
N GLU A 43 6.36 -8.53 16.50
CA GLU A 43 6.20 -8.84 17.93
C GLU A 43 4.73 -9.07 18.29
N PHE A 44 3.82 -8.21 17.84
CA PHE A 44 2.39 -8.38 18.04
C PHE A 44 1.87 -9.69 17.43
N ILE A 45 2.24 -9.99 16.18
CA ILE A 45 1.81 -11.23 15.50
C ILE A 45 2.34 -12.46 16.23
N GLU A 46 3.57 -12.44 16.73
CA GLU A 46 4.19 -13.57 17.41
C GLU A 46 3.65 -13.77 18.84
N SER A 47 3.51 -12.67 19.61
CA SER A 47 3.17 -12.73 21.04
C SER A 47 1.66 -12.66 21.31
N GLU A 48 0.93 -11.83 20.58
CA GLU A 48 -0.47 -11.53 20.87
C GLU A 48 -1.46 -12.33 19.99
N THR A 49 -0.97 -13.22 19.13
CA THR A 49 -1.84 -14.10 18.33
C THR A 49 -1.64 -15.58 18.65
N GLU A 50 -2.69 -16.35 18.41
CA GLU A 50 -2.68 -17.80 18.45
C GLU A 50 -2.95 -18.35 17.04
N PHE A 51 -2.04 -19.18 16.53
CA PHE A 51 -2.22 -19.82 15.23
C PHE A 51 -2.86 -21.21 15.40
N LYS A 52 -4.08 -21.37 14.91
CA LYS A 52 -4.82 -22.65 14.95
C LYS A 52 -5.77 -22.75 13.74
N ASN A 53 -6.00 -23.96 13.30
CA ASN A 53 -6.91 -24.26 12.17
C ASN A 53 -6.61 -23.37 10.95
N ASN A 54 -5.32 -23.18 10.66
CA ASN A 54 -4.83 -22.34 9.54
C ASN A 54 -5.28 -20.87 9.59
N ASN A 55 -5.56 -20.32 10.78
CA ASN A 55 -5.91 -18.92 11.00
C ASN A 55 -5.14 -18.36 12.21
N SER A 56 -4.81 -17.09 12.16
CA SER A 56 -4.27 -16.34 13.28
C SER A 56 -5.40 -15.63 14.04
N TYR A 57 -5.52 -15.94 15.31
CA TYR A 57 -6.53 -15.35 16.20
C TYR A 57 -5.87 -14.36 17.14
N ASN A 58 -6.41 -13.16 17.23
CA ASN A 58 -6.01 -12.19 18.25
C ASN A 58 -6.43 -12.72 19.63
N LYS A 59 -5.48 -12.92 20.53
CA LYS A 59 -5.74 -13.46 21.88
C LYS A 59 -6.68 -12.60 22.71
N LYS A 60 -6.67 -11.29 22.49
CA LYS A 60 -7.50 -10.34 23.23
C LYS A 60 -8.96 -10.33 22.79
N THR A 61 -9.23 -10.43 21.49
CA THR A 61 -10.58 -10.31 20.92
C THR A 61 -11.20 -11.63 20.53
N GLY A 62 -10.38 -12.67 20.34
CA GLY A 62 -10.78 -13.97 19.79
C GLY A 62 -11.10 -13.92 18.29
N LYS A 63 -10.92 -12.78 17.61
CA LYS A 63 -11.21 -12.61 16.18
C LYS A 63 -10.04 -13.07 15.31
N VAL A 64 -10.37 -13.46 14.08
CA VAL A 64 -9.35 -13.83 13.07
C VAL A 64 -8.70 -12.57 12.52
N ILE A 65 -7.37 -12.55 12.50
CA ILE A 65 -6.60 -11.54 11.78
C ILE A 65 -6.43 -12.03 10.34
N ARG A 66 -7.18 -11.44 9.42
CA ARG A 66 -7.23 -11.88 8.02
C ARG A 66 -6.12 -11.32 7.18
N ALA A 67 -5.77 -10.06 7.41
CA ALA A 67 -4.80 -9.36 6.58
C ALA A 67 -4.02 -8.30 7.36
N ILE A 68 -2.93 -7.86 6.73
CA ILE A 68 -2.23 -6.62 7.06
C ILE A 68 -2.24 -5.71 5.84
N LEU A 69 -2.46 -4.42 6.08
CA LEU A 69 -2.50 -3.38 5.05
C LEU A 69 -1.36 -2.37 5.28
N PRO A 70 -0.09 -2.71 4.92
CA PRO A 70 1.02 -1.77 4.99
C PRO A 70 0.84 -0.65 3.97
N VAL A 71 1.16 0.58 4.37
CA VAL A 71 1.10 1.77 3.51
C VAL A 71 2.52 2.27 3.28
N HIS A 72 2.90 2.47 2.03
CA HIS A 72 4.20 3.05 1.65
C HIS A 72 4.12 4.57 1.68
N VAL A 73 4.12 5.11 2.90
CA VAL A 73 3.84 6.53 3.17
C VAL A 73 4.89 7.42 2.50
N PHE A 74 4.44 8.44 1.78
CA PHE A 74 5.28 9.36 1.01
C PHE A 74 6.25 8.66 0.04
N GLY A 75 5.91 7.45 -0.39
CA GLY A 75 6.74 6.65 -1.27
C GLY A 75 7.89 5.91 -0.58
N ASN A 76 8.01 5.98 0.74
CA ASN A 76 8.96 5.16 1.49
C ASN A 76 8.49 3.71 1.53
N ALA A 77 9.32 2.79 1.09
CA ALA A 77 8.97 1.37 1.12
C ALA A 77 8.92 0.85 2.57
N VAL A 78 7.89 0.09 2.90
CA VAL A 78 7.85 -0.72 4.14
C VAL A 78 8.85 -1.87 4.01
N ASP A 79 9.49 -2.30 5.10
CA ASP A 79 10.33 -3.51 5.12
C ASP A 79 9.46 -4.78 5.04
N LEU A 80 9.05 -5.09 3.81
CA LEU A 80 8.19 -6.24 3.56
C LEU A 80 8.95 -7.58 3.56
N GLU A 81 10.28 -7.60 3.44
CA GLU A 81 11.04 -8.84 3.43
C GLU A 81 10.84 -9.62 4.74
N ARG A 82 10.91 -8.91 5.87
CA ARG A 82 10.67 -9.50 7.18
C ARG A 82 9.21 -9.84 7.42
N LEU A 83 8.32 -8.93 7.02
CA LEU A 83 6.88 -9.07 7.24
C LEU A 83 6.29 -10.25 6.46
N GLN A 84 6.76 -10.50 5.22
CA GLN A 84 6.31 -11.62 4.40
C GLN A 84 6.48 -12.99 5.08
N ASN A 85 7.62 -13.22 5.74
CA ASN A 85 7.89 -14.51 6.38
C ASN A 85 6.87 -14.79 7.50
N VAL A 86 6.71 -13.83 8.41
CA VAL A 86 5.77 -13.98 9.55
C VAL A 86 4.33 -14.09 9.06
N CYS A 87 3.93 -13.26 8.09
CA CYS A 87 2.57 -13.30 7.55
C CYS A 87 2.28 -14.63 6.85
N ALA A 88 3.25 -15.20 6.12
CA ALA A 88 3.10 -16.49 5.45
C ALA A 88 2.94 -17.63 6.49
N GLU A 89 3.76 -17.67 7.55
CA GLU A 89 3.68 -18.66 8.62
C GLU A 89 2.37 -18.57 9.41
N ARG A 90 1.77 -17.41 9.45
CA ARG A 90 0.54 -17.12 10.22
C ARG A 90 -0.72 -17.01 9.35
N ASN A 91 -0.62 -17.29 8.05
CA ASN A 91 -1.72 -17.18 7.09
C ASN A 91 -2.44 -15.83 7.14
N ILE A 92 -1.64 -14.74 7.19
CA ILE A 92 -2.11 -13.36 7.16
C ILE A 92 -1.81 -12.81 5.77
N ALA A 93 -2.82 -12.35 5.04
CA ALA A 93 -2.64 -11.79 3.70
C ALA A 93 -2.00 -10.39 3.79
N ILE A 94 -1.11 -10.05 2.85
CA ILE A 94 -0.54 -8.71 2.73
C ILE A 94 -1.21 -8.00 1.56
N VAL A 95 -1.83 -6.85 1.82
CA VAL A 95 -2.39 -5.95 0.81
C VAL A 95 -1.66 -4.62 0.90
N GLU A 96 -0.84 -4.30 -0.12
CA GLU A 96 -0.02 -3.11 -0.10
C GLU A 96 -0.80 -1.87 -0.56
N ASP A 97 -0.83 -0.82 0.23
CA ASP A 97 -1.19 0.51 -0.27
C ASP A 97 0.06 1.20 -0.84
N ALA A 98 0.22 1.11 -2.16
CA ALA A 98 1.27 1.74 -2.94
C ALA A 98 0.81 3.03 -3.63
N SER A 99 -0.26 3.66 -3.13
CA SER A 99 -0.88 4.87 -3.70
C SER A 99 0.08 6.06 -3.82
N GLU A 100 1.15 6.08 -3.04
CA GLU A 100 2.15 7.15 -3.03
C GLU A 100 3.54 6.70 -3.49
N SER A 101 3.71 5.42 -3.81
CA SER A 101 5.03 4.84 -4.04
C SER A 101 5.30 4.41 -5.48
N LEU A 102 4.53 4.91 -6.45
CA LEU A 102 4.80 4.64 -7.86
C LEU A 102 6.22 5.08 -8.24
N GLY A 103 7.05 4.14 -8.69
CA GLY A 103 8.45 4.34 -9.01
C GLY A 103 9.42 3.96 -7.86
N THR A 104 8.93 3.64 -6.67
CA THR A 104 9.77 3.15 -5.57
C THR A 104 10.11 1.68 -5.78
N VAL A 105 11.41 1.35 -5.72
CA VAL A 105 11.95 0.01 -5.95
C VAL A 105 12.86 -0.40 -4.80
N TYR A 106 12.76 -1.64 -4.35
CA TYR A 106 13.70 -2.19 -3.38
C TYR A 106 15.09 -2.30 -4.00
N SER A 107 16.11 -1.80 -3.31
CA SER A 107 17.50 -1.75 -3.78
C SER A 107 18.39 -2.84 -3.18
N LYS A 108 17.94 -3.50 -2.09
CA LYS A 108 18.69 -4.52 -1.34
C LYS A 108 17.81 -5.71 -0.97
N GLY A 109 18.42 -6.75 -0.41
CA GLY A 109 17.75 -7.95 0.10
C GLY A 109 17.14 -8.82 -0.99
N LYS A 110 16.26 -9.73 -0.60
CA LYS A 110 15.56 -10.65 -1.52
C LYS A 110 14.56 -9.94 -2.44
N LEU A 111 14.12 -8.74 -2.04
CA LEU A 111 13.17 -7.93 -2.79
C LEU A 111 13.85 -7.00 -3.82
N LYS A 112 15.18 -7.00 -3.91
CA LYS A 112 15.94 -6.15 -4.83
C LYS A 112 15.38 -6.19 -6.25
N GLY A 113 15.13 -5.02 -6.82
CA GLY A 113 14.59 -4.83 -8.17
C GLY A 113 13.07 -4.91 -8.25
N LYS A 114 12.36 -5.29 -7.18
CA LYS A 114 10.91 -5.32 -7.16
C LYS A 114 10.35 -3.95 -6.79
N HIS A 115 9.26 -3.56 -7.44
CA HIS A 115 8.50 -2.35 -7.14
C HIS A 115 7.56 -2.59 -5.95
N THR A 116 7.35 -1.56 -5.12
CA THR A 116 6.30 -1.56 -4.08
C THR A 116 4.93 -1.81 -4.70
N GLY A 117 4.06 -2.52 -4.00
CA GLY A 117 2.77 -2.97 -4.52
C GLY A 117 2.82 -4.31 -5.28
N LEU A 118 4.02 -4.89 -5.50
CA LEU A 118 4.20 -6.19 -6.17
C LEU A 118 4.67 -7.30 -5.23
N ILE A 119 4.73 -7.04 -3.93
CA ILE A 119 5.31 -7.96 -2.95
C ILE A 119 4.24 -8.77 -2.24
N GLY A 120 3.14 -8.13 -1.85
CA GLY A 120 2.01 -8.75 -1.18
C GLY A 120 1.13 -9.59 -2.13
N HIS A 121 0.01 -10.04 -1.61
CA HIS A 121 -1.03 -10.74 -2.38
C HIS A 121 -1.68 -9.81 -3.40
N MET A 122 -1.85 -8.54 -3.02
CA MET A 122 -2.35 -7.46 -3.86
C MET A 122 -1.64 -6.16 -3.53
N GLY A 123 -1.54 -5.27 -4.52
CA GLY A 123 -1.12 -3.89 -4.33
C GLY A 123 -2.11 -2.93 -4.98
N CYS A 124 -2.27 -1.77 -4.35
CA CYS A 124 -3.13 -0.69 -4.81
C CYS A 124 -2.31 0.52 -5.23
N ILE A 125 -2.50 1.01 -6.45
CA ILE A 125 -1.89 2.24 -6.97
C ILE A 125 -2.99 3.27 -7.22
N SER A 126 -2.74 4.52 -6.85
CA SER A 126 -3.69 5.62 -7.07
C SER A 126 -3.27 6.48 -8.25
N PHE A 127 -4.26 6.89 -9.05
CA PHE A 127 -4.12 7.88 -10.13
C PHE A 127 -4.86 9.18 -9.83
N ASN A 128 -5.08 9.48 -8.54
CA ASN A 128 -5.72 10.72 -8.12
C ASN A 128 -4.89 11.94 -8.55
N GLY A 129 -5.53 13.13 -8.57
CA GLY A 129 -4.97 14.37 -9.12
C GLY A 129 -3.62 14.81 -8.56
N ASN A 130 -3.32 14.45 -7.29
CA ASN A 130 -2.07 14.79 -6.60
C ASN A 130 -0.96 13.75 -6.69
N LYS A 131 -1.19 12.62 -7.37
CA LYS A 131 -0.22 11.52 -7.45
C LYS A 131 0.85 11.77 -8.53
N ILE A 132 1.93 10.97 -8.50
CA ILE A 132 3.05 11.07 -9.45
C ILE A 132 2.59 10.90 -10.88
N LEU A 133 1.69 9.96 -11.10
CA LEU A 133 0.95 9.74 -12.31
C LEU A 133 -0.52 9.98 -12.00
N THR A 134 -1.15 10.84 -12.77
CA THR A 134 -2.57 11.14 -12.55
C THR A 134 -3.38 10.94 -13.82
N SER A 135 -4.58 10.39 -13.65
CA SER A 135 -5.65 10.42 -14.64
C SER A 135 -6.85 11.27 -14.19
N GLY A 136 -6.63 12.16 -13.20
CA GLY A 136 -7.68 12.94 -12.55
C GLY A 136 -8.43 12.19 -11.45
N GLY A 137 -8.42 10.88 -11.50
CA GLY A 137 -9.03 9.96 -10.54
C GLY A 137 -8.75 8.51 -10.92
N GLY A 138 -9.29 7.56 -10.15
CA GLY A 138 -9.09 6.14 -10.36
C GLY A 138 -7.80 5.57 -9.75
N GLY A 139 -7.49 4.36 -10.11
CA GLY A 139 -6.35 3.60 -9.60
C GLY A 139 -6.22 2.26 -10.31
N MET A 140 -5.32 1.44 -9.81
CA MET A 140 -5.05 0.11 -10.32
C MET A 140 -4.84 -0.85 -9.15
N ILE A 141 -5.42 -2.03 -9.26
CA ILE A 141 -5.09 -3.19 -8.43
C ILE A 141 -4.10 -4.04 -9.22
N ILE A 142 -3.02 -4.44 -8.57
CA ILE A 142 -2.01 -5.34 -9.13
C ILE A 142 -1.86 -6.57 -8.24
N SER A 143 -1.71 -7.73 -8.85
CA SER A 143 -1.49 -8.99 -8.15
C SER A 143 -0.73 -9.97 -9.04
N ASN A 144 0.10 -10.82 -8.42
CA ASN A 144 0.74 -11.96 -9.09
C ASN A 144 -0.14 -13.22 -9.04
N ASN A 145 -1.31 -13.18 -8.40
CA ASN A 145 -2.26 -14.27 -8.33
C ASN A 145 -3.41 -14.02 -9.32
N GLN A 146 -3.57 -14.94 -10.28
CA GLN A 146 -4.58 -14.81 -11.33
C GLN A 146 -5.99 -14.81 -10.78
N GLU A 147 -6.32 -15.74 -9.87
CA GLU A 147 -7.65 -15.86 -9.27
C GLU A 147 -8.05 -14.56 -8.54
N SER A 148 -7.13 -14.00 -7.74
CA SER A 148 -7.34 -12.73 -7.05
C SER A 148 -7.54 -11.56 -8.03
N SER A 149 -6.80 -11.54 -9.14
CA SER A 149 -6.94 -10.52 -10.18
C SER A 149 -8.28 -10.63 -10.91
N GLU A 150 -8.71 -11.84 -11.24
CA GLU A 150 -10.00 -12.12 -11.89
C GLU A 150 -11.16 -11.76 -10.97
N LYS A 151 -11.06 -12.12 -9.67
CA LYS A 151 -12.06 -11.75 -8.67
C LYS A 151 -12.16 -10.23 -8.51
N ALA A 152 -11.05 -9.53 -8.42
CA ALA A 152 -11.03 -8.07 -8.36
C ALA A 152 -11.66 -7.44 -9.62
N ALA A 153 -11.32 -7.95 -10.80
CA ALA A 153 -11.89 -7.48 -12.07
C ALA A 153 -13.41 -7.74 -12.15
N TYR A 154 -13.88 -8.87 -11.65
CA TYR A 154 -15.30 -9.21 -11.56
C TYR A 154 -16.05 -8.25 -10.63
N LEU A 155 -15.54 -8.05 -9.41
CA LEU A 155 -16.16 -7.16 -8.43
C LEU A 155 -16.19 -5.69 -8.90
N THR A 156 -15.13 -5.20 -9.53
CA THR A 156 -15.08 -3.81 -10.04
C THR A 156 -16.00 -3.56 -11.24
N LYS A 157 -16.51 -4.63 -11.86
CA LYS A 157 -17.50 -4.60 -12.97
C LYS A 157 -18.90 -4.99 -12.51
N GLN A 158 -19.25 -4.66 -11.27
CA GLN A 158 -20.57 -4.89 -10.69
C GLN A 158 -20.90 -6.36 -10.40
N ALA A 159 -19.89 -7.25 -10.30
CA ALA A 159 -20.10 -8.69 -10.12
C ALA A 159 -21.14 -9.27 -11.09
N LYS A 160 -20.98 -8.95 -12.39
CA LYS A 160 -21.95 -9.34 -13.42
C LYS A 160 -21.62 -10.72 -13.95
N ASP A 161 -22.48 -11.72 -13.62
CA ASP A 161 -22.35 -13.10 -14.06
C ASP A 161 -22.89 -13.31 -15.47
N ASP A 162 -24.04 -12.71 -15.77
CA ASP A 162 -24.62 -12.73 -17.10
C ASP A 162 -24.85 -11.29 -17.60
N PRO A 163 -24.09 -10.85 -18.63
CA PRO A 163 -24.24 -9.50 -19.17
C PRO A 163 -25.52 -9.30 -20.02
N VAL A 164 -26.16 -10.36 -20.49
CA VAL A 164 -27.37 -10.30 -21.31
C VAL A 164 -28.61 -10.23 -20.44
N ASN A 165 -28.69 -11.10 -19.44
CA ASN A 165 -29.82 -11.19 -18.53
C ASN A 165 -29.64 -10.38 -17.25
N PHE A 166 -28.51 -9.70 -17.10
CA PHE A 166 -28.16 -8.87 -15.93
C PHE A 166 -28.23 -9.62 -14.59
N ILE A 167 -27.70 -10.86 -14.57
CA ILE A 167 -27.65 -11.66 -13.35
C ILE A 167 -26.43 -11.29 -12.54
N HIS A 168 -26.61 -11.10 -11.23
CA HIS A 168 -25.58 -10.75 -10.26
C HIS A 168 -25.73 -11.66 -9.03
N ASN A 169 -24.76 -12.53 -8.79
CA ASN A 169 -24.81 -13.45 -7.64
C ASN A 169 -24.07 -12.88 -6.40
N GLU A 170 -23.32 -11.79 -6.58
CA GLU A 170 -22.59 -11.13 -5.52
C GLU A 170 -22.79 -9.60 -5.56
N ILE A 171 -22.48 -8.93 -4.45
CA ILE A 171 -22.40 -7.48 -4.40
C ILE A 171 -21.11 -7.04 -5.11
N GLY A 172 -21.27 -6.27 -6.18
CA GLY A 172 -20.17 -5.68 -6.94
C GLY A 172 -20.21 -4.16 -6.94
N TYR A 173 -19.17 -3.55 -7.51
CA TYR A 173 -18.97 -2.11 -7.50
C TYR A 173 -18.80 -1.58 -8.92
N ASN A 174 -19.22 -0.35 -9.17
CA ASN A 174 -18.95 0.35 -10.43
C ASN A 174 -17.64 1.16 -10.29
N LEU A 175 -16.51 0.46 -10.25
CA LEU A 175 -15.19 1.05 -10.03
C LEU A 175 -14.27 0.94 -11.27
N ARG A 176 -14.84 0.60 -12.42
CA ARG A 176 -14.09 0.48 -13.66
C ARG A 176 -13.56 1.83 -14.12
N LEU A 177 -12.27 1.89 -14.42
CA LEU A 177 -11.65 3.09 -15.00
C LEU A 177 -12.29 3.39 -16.38
N SER A 178 -12.70 4.63 -16.59
CA SER A 178 -13.26 5.05 -17.89
C SER A 178 -12.16 5.16 -18.96
N ASN A 179 -12.53 5.05 -20.24
CA ASN A 179 -11.58 5.18 -21.35
C ASN A 179 -10.89 6.55 -21.37
N ILE A 180 -11.57 7.61 -20.95
CA ILE A 180 -10.99 8.98 -20.88
C ILE A 180 -9.88 9.00 -19.84
N HIS A 181 -10.14 8.49 -18.62
CA HIS A 181 -9.12 8.40 -17.58
C HIS A 181 -7.98 7.47 -17.98
N ALA A 182 -8.28 6.34 -18.62
CA ALA A 182 -7.26 5.40 -19.09
C ALA A 182 -6.34 6.03 -20.15
N ALA A 183 -6.89 6.79 -21.10
CA ALA A 183 -6.10 7.49 -22.12
C ALA A 183 -5.18 8.56 -21.50
N LEU A 184 -5.71 9.34 -20.52
CA LEU A 184 -4.89 10.30 -19.79
C LEU A 184 -3.79 9.63 -18.98
N GLY A 185 -4.10 8.52 -18.27
CA GLY A 185 -3.12 7.72 -17.54
C GLY A 185 -2.03 7.15 -18.45
N LEU A 186 -2.38 6.67 -19.64
CA LEU A 186 -1.41 6.16 -20.63
C LEU A 186 -0.45 7.27 -21.09
N ALA A 187 -0.96 8.44 -21.43
CA ALA A 187 -0.14 9.59 -21.81
C ALA A 187 0.82 10.03 -20.69
N GLN A 188 0.37 9.97 -19.44
CA GLN A 188 1.23 10.23 -18.28
C GLN A 188 2.30 9.15 -18.10
N MET A 189 1.94 7.88 -18.34
CA MET A 189 2.87 6.74 -18.21
C MET A 189 4.03 6.83 -19.22
N GLU A 190 3.78 7.29 -20.45
CA GLU A 190 4.83 7.51 -21.45
C GLU A 190 5.93 8.48 -20.96
N ASN A 191 5.55 9.41 -20.06
CA ASN A 191 6.44 10.42 -19.51
C ASN A 191 6.95 10.11 -18.08
N ILE A 192 6.58 8.97 -17.49
CA ILE A 192 6.84 8.67 -16.07
C ILE A 192 8.33 8.75 -15.70
N LYS A 193 9.22 8.22 -16.56
CA LYS A 193 10.68 8.27 -16.34
C LYS A 193 11.21 9.69 -16.20
N ARG A 194 10.69 10.62 -17.04
CA ARG A 194 11.03 12.05 -16.96
C ARG A 194 10.50 12.68 -15.67
N ALA A 195 9.26 12.39 -15.30
CA ALA A 195 8.64 12.89 -14.08
C ALA A 195 9.42 12.45 -12.82
N LEU A 196 9.77 11.16 -12.71
CA LEU A 196 10.56 10.61 -11.62
C LEU A 196 11.95 11.26 -11.54
N LYS A 197 12.64 11.46 -12.69
CA LYS A 197 13.93 12.16 -12.73
C LYS A 197 13.84 13.60 -12.24
N ILE A 198 12.78 14.32 -12.59
CA ILE A 198 12.55 15.69 -12.11
C ILE A 198 12.28 15.69 -10.60
N LYS A 199 11.45 14.80 -10.11
CA LYS A 199 11.17 14.66 -8.68
C LYS A 199 12.43 14.37 -7.87
N LYS A 200 13.29 13.47 -8.34
CA LYS A 200 14.59 13.18 -7.73
C LYS A 200 15.49 14.44 -7.66
N LYS A 201 15.53 15.25 -8.72
CA LYS A 201 16.27 16.52 -8.73
C LYS A 201 15.72 17.51 -7.70
N ILE A 202 14.40 17.67 -7.64
CA ILE A 202 13.73 18.55 -6.67
C ILE A 202 14.06 18.09 -5.24
N ASN A 203 13.98 16.79 -4.99
CA ASN A 203 14.32 16.20 -3.72
C ASN A 203 15.77 16.54 -3.30
N ASN A 204 16.73 16.29 -4.18
CA ASN A 204 18.14 16.58 -3.90
C ASN A 204 18.35 18.08 -3.65
N PHE A 205 17.70 18.95 -4.42
CA PHE A 205 17.76 20.40 -4.21
C PHE A 205 17.30 20.79 -2.81
N TYR A 206 16.18 20.25 -2.33
CA TYR A 206 15.72 20.51 -0.96
C TYR A 206 16.71 19.95 0.08
N LYS A 207 17.22 18.74 -0.12
CA LYS A 207 18.23 18.15 0.78
C LYS A 207 19.47 19.01 0.94
N GLU A 208 19.94 19.58 -0.15
CA GLU A 208 21.14 20.40 -0.16
C GLU A 208 20.91 21.79 0.49
N ASN A 209 19.75 22.39 0.26
CA ASN A 209 19.49 23.76 0.67
C ASN A 209 18.84 23.91 2.05
N LEU A 210 18.16 22.87 2.55
CA LEU A 210 17.50 22.92 3.87
C LEU A 210 18.33 22.34 5.01
N LYS A 211 19.53 21.82 4.74
CA LYS A 211 20.43 21.23 5.76
C LYS A 211 20.84 22.18 6.88
N LEU A 212 20.81 23.48 6.61
CA LEU A 212 21.30 24.52 7.53
C LEU A 212 20.17 25.27 8.23
N THR A 213 18.94 24.81 8.12
CA THR A 213 17.80 25.48 8.75
C THR A 213 17.56 24.87 10.14
N ASP A 214 17.79 25.66 11.20
CA ASP A 214 17.56 25.24 12.57
C ASP A 214 16.11 24.79 12.81
N GLY A 215 15.94 23.70 13.54
CA GLY A 215 14.63 23.15 13.87
C GLY A 215 13.94 22.43 12.70
N LEU A 216 14.60 22.25 11.55
CA LEU A 216 14.07 21.54 10.40
C LEU A 216 14.92 20.30 10.10
N THR A 217 14.28 19.14 10.15
CA THR A 217 14.91 17.88 9.75
C THR A 217 14.13 17.31 8.56
N LEU A 218 14.84 16.94 7.50
CA LEU A 218 14.22 16.24 6.38
C LEU A 218 14.07 14.77 6.72
N MET A 219 12.93 14.20 6.33
CA MET A 219 12.68 12.78 6.49
C MET A 219 13.65 11.97 5.61
N ASN A 220 14.28 10.97 6.20
CA ASN A 220 15.12 10.03 5.47
C ASN A 220 14.27 8.99 4.74
N SER A 221 14.83 8.45 3.66
CA SER A 221 14.29 7.24 3.03
C SER A 221 15.00 6.01 3.60
N PRO A 222 14.30 4.86 3.69
CA PRO A 222 14.92 3.63 4.15
C PRO A 222 16.06 3.20 3.21
N GLY A 223 17.19 2.76 3.78
CA GLY A 223 18.39 2.42 3.03
C GLY A 223 18.29 1.15 2.17
N TYR A 224 17.17 0.44 2.23
CA TYR A 224 16.89 -0.77 1.46
C TYR A 224 15.99 -0.53 0.24
N ALA A 225 15.53 0.71 0.01
CA ALA A 225 14.71 1.05 -1.14
C ALA A 225 15.14 2.39 -1.75
N GLU A 226 14.97 2.56 -3.04
CA GLU A 226 15.13 3.82 -3.75
C GLU A 226 13.76 4.49 -3.89
N ASN A 227 13.53 5.50 -3.07
CA ASN A 227 12.34 6.35 -3.13
C ASN A 227 12.61 7.51 -4.11
N LEU A 228 11.81 7.58 -5.15
CA LEU A 228 11.87 8.64 -6.16
C LEU A 228 10.83 9.74 -5.93
N THR A 229 10.06 9.63 -4.85
CA THR A 229 8.96 10.53 -4.54
C THR A 229 9.31 11.56 -3.48
N CYS A 230 8.37 12.27 -2.97
CA CYS A 230 8.50 13.57 -2.34
C CYS A 230 8.91 13.53 -0.85
N PHE A 231 9.50 14.64 -0.42
CA PHE A 231 9.81 14.99 0.98
C PHE A 231 8.64 15.67 1.67
N LEU A 232 8.51 15.38 2.97
CA LEU A 232 7.98 16.34 3.92
C LEU A 232 9.08 16.71 4.94
N PRO A 233 9.23 17.99 5.28
CA PRO A 233 10.09 18.40 6.38
C PRO A 233 9.49 17.86 7.69
N LYS A 234 10.31 17.18 8.49
CA LYS A 234 9.97 16.79 9.84
C LYS A 234 10.29 17.97 10.74
N LYS A 235 9.29 18.58 11.39
CA LYS A 235 9.53 19.52 12.48
C LYS A 235 10.09 18.71 13.64
N SER A 236 11.27 19.05 14.12
CA SER A 236 11.72 18.64 15.45
C SER A 236 10.86 19.39 16.48
N PHE A 237 10.11 18.66 17.28
CA PHE A 237 9.45 19.20 18.46
C PHE A 237 10.43 19.24 19.62
#